data_c1584ff97814810210a101d0b4d1fb79
#
_entry.id   c1584ff97814810210a101d0b4d1fb79
#
_cell.length_a   1.000
_cell.length_b   1.000
_cell.length_c   1.000
_cell.angle_alpha   90.00
_cell.angle_beta   90.00
_cell.angle_gamma   90.00
#
_symmetry.space_group_name_H-M   'P 1'
#
loop_
_entity.id
_entity.type
_entity.pdbx_description
1 polymer ?
#
loop_
_entity_poly.entity_id
_entity_poly.type
_entity_poly.pdbx_seq_one_letter_code
_entity_poly.pdbx_strand_id
1 'polypeptide(L)'
;TSMKLHEFQAKEVLAKYGVPVPRGRVARTPAEAAAIATELGGKVVVKAQAHTGGRGKGGGVKLANTADEARHAAGEILGMQLVTHQTGAAGLPVHSVLVEEQLDIVRELYLSVAIDNSAGKPIMIASAAGGMDIEEVADKTPEAIFRQLVYPHCGFQPFQGRALAFATGLDGDLLRPAAE
;
A
#
# COMPACT_ATOMS: atom_id res chain seq x y z
N THR A 1 2.94 13.85 18.93
CA THR A 1 2.11 12.64 18.66
C THR A 1 2.14 12.38 17.17
N SER A 2 2.72 11.27 16.71
CA SER A 2 2.72 10.90 15.30
C SER A 2 1.32 10.44 14.90
N MET A 3 0.75 11.03 13.84
CA MET A 3 -0.50 10.57 13.26
C MET A 3 -0.21 9.32 12.41
N LYS A 4 -0.92 8.22 12.68
CA LYS A 4 -0.85 7.00 11.89
C LYS A 4 -2.21 6.73 11.25
N LEU A 5 -2.23 6.50 9.93
CA LEU A 5 -3.43 6.14 9.19
C LEU A 5 -3.41 4.64 8.89
N HIS A 6 -4.60 4.02 8.88
CA HIS A 6 -4.77 2.71 8.27
C HIS A 6 -4.77 2.83 6.73
N GLU A 7 -4.49 1.74 6.04
CA GLU A 7 -4.48 1.68 4.58
C GLU A 7 -5.77 2.22 3.97
N PHE A 8 -6.94 1.81 4.49
CA PHE A 8 -8.22 2.28 3.96
C PHE A 8 -8.40 3.79 4.09
N GLN A 9 -7.96 4.39 5.20
CA GLN A 9 -8.02 5.84 5.41
C GLN A 9 -7.09 6.58 4.45
N ALA A 10 -5.88 6.05 4.24
CA ALA A 10 -4.96 6.61 3.26
C ALA A 10 -5.53 6.54 1.84
N LYS A 11 -6.14 5.42 1.45
CA LYS A 11 -6.82 5.25 0.15
C LYS A 11 -8.00 6.21 -0.02
N GLU A 12 -8.80 6.44 1.02
CA GLU A 12 -9.88 7.45 0.98
C GLU A 12 -9.35 8.87 0.71
N VAL A 13 -8.21 9.21 1.32
CA VAL A 13 -7.56 10.50 1.07
C VAL A 13 -7.01 10.56 -0.36
N LEU A 14 -6.29 9.55 -0.80
CA LEU A 14 -5.73 9.50 -2.16
C LEU A 14 -6.81 9.59 -3.24
N ALA A 15 -7.93 8.90 -3.06
CA ALA A 15 -9.08 8.96 -3.98
C ALA A 15 -9.67 10.37 -4.09
N LYS A 16 -9.72 11.15 -3.00
CA LYS A 16 -10.17 12.56 -3.02
C LYS A 16 -9.28 13.45 -3.89
N TYR A 17 -8.02 13.08 -4.05
CA TYR A 17 -7.05 13.78 -4.91
C TYR A 17 -6.92 13.16 -6.30
N GLY A 18 -7.84 12.27 -6.69
CA GLY A 18 -7.90 11.69 -8.03
C GLY A 18 -6.94 10.52 -8.27
N VAL A 19 -6.25 10.03 -7.22
CA VAL A 19 -5.40 8.84 -7.37
C VAL A 19 -6.29 7.60 -7.48
N PRO A 20 -6.15 6.80 -8.54
CA PRO A 20 -6.90 5.55 -8.69
C PRO A 20 -6.59 4.59 -7.54
N VAL A 21 -7.63 4.09 -6.89
CA VAL A 21 -7.52 3.07 -5.84
C VAL A 21 -8.48 1.92 -6.12
N PRO A 22 -8.16 0.67 -5.75
CA PRO A 22 -9.09 -0.45 -5.87
C PRO A 22 -10.38 -0.18 -5.09
N ARG A 23 -11.51 -0.63 -5.63
CA ARG A 23 -12.79 -0.56 -4.93
C ARG A 23 -12.75 -1.49 -3.72
N GLY A 24 -13.20 -1.00 -2.58
CA GLY A 24 -13.19 -1.80 -1.36
C GLY A 24 -13.83 -1.09 -0.18
N ARG A 25 -14.07 -1.84 0.88
CA ARG A 25 -14.61 -1.32 2.15
C ARG A 25 -14.06 -2.08 3.34
N VAL A 26 -14.14 -1.44 4.50
CA VAL A 26 -13.75 -2.03 5.78
C VAL A 26 -14.87 -2.95 6.28
N ALA A 27 -14.48 -4.13 6.77
CA ALA A 27 -15.32 -5.06 7.50
C ALA A 27 -14.77 -5.27 8.91
N ARG A 28 -15.68 -5.39 9.89
CA ARG A 28 -15.37 -5.70 11.29
C ARG A 28 -15.86 -7.07 11.70
N THR A 29 -16.65 -7.71 10.84
CA THR A 29 -17.14 -9.07 11.03
C THR A 29 -16.93 -9.90 9.76
N PRO A 30 -16.82 -11.24 9.88
CA PRO A 30 -16.75 -12.12 8.71
C PRO A 30 -17.97 -12.00 7.80
N ALA A 31 -19.15 -11.74 8.36
CA ALA A 31 -20.37 -11.57 7.57
C ALA A 31 -20.34 -10.31 6.71
N GLU A 32 -19.83 -9.19 7.25
CA GLU A 32 -19.61 -7.96 6.47
C GLU A 32 -18.61 -8.19 5.34
N ALA A 33 -17.53 -8.95 5.60
CA ALA A 33 -16.54 -9.26 4.57
C ALA A 33 -17.15 -10.07 3.41
N ALA A 34 -18.01 -11.06 3.71
CA ALA A 34 -18.72 -11.82 2.69
C ALA A 34 -19.69 -10.94 1.87
N ALA A 35 -20.42 -10.03 2.53
CA ALA A 35 -21.31 -9.11 1.84
C ALA A 35 -20.56 -8.19 0.87
N ILE A 36 -19.44 -7.61 1.31
CA ILE A 36 -18.59 -6.77 0.46
C ILE A 36 -18.03 -7.58 -0.72
N ALA A 37 -17.56 -8.82 -0.47
CA ALA A 37 -17.05 -9.66 -1.53
C ALA A 37 -18.13 -9.97 -2.59
N THR A 38 -19.37 -10.21 -2.17
CA THR A 38 -20.51 -10.40 -3.09
C THR A 38 -20.73 -9.16 -3.96
N GLU A 39 -20.74 -7.96 -3.37
CA GLU A 39 -20.92 -6.70 -4.09
C GLU A 39 -19.78 -6.43 -5.08
N LEU A 40 -18.57 -6.88 -4.78
CA LEU A 40 -17.38 -6.71 -5.64
C LEU A 40 -17.21 -7.81 -6.69
N GLY A 41 -18.13 -8.79 -6.78
CA GLY A 41 -18.11 -9.86 -7.77
C GLY A 41 -17.34 -11.12 -7.36
N GLY A 42 -17.02 -11.28 -6.09
CA GLY A 42 -16.47 -12.50 -5.48
C GLY A 42 -14.95 -12.52 -5.37
N LYS A 43 -14.21 -12.09 -6.39
CA LYS A 43 -12.74 -12.05 -6.35
C LYS A 43 -12.23 -10.84 -5.60
N VAL A 44 -11.75 -11.06 -4.38
CA VAL A 44 -11.31 -10.00 -3.48
C VAL A 44 -10.00 -10.36 -2.77
N VAL A 45 -9.36 -9.35 -2.21
CA VAL A 45 -8.27 -9.50 -1.25
C VAL A 45 -8.72 -8.97 0.11
N VAL A 46 -8.50 -9.77 1.16
CA VAL A 46 -8.83 -9.43 2.55
C VAL A 46 -7.54 -9.06 3.27
N LYS A 47 -7.43 -7.82 3.73
CA LYS A 47 -6.19 -7.25 4.29
C LYS A 47 -6.40 -6.77 5.72
N ALA A 48 -5.64 -7.27 6.66
CA ALA A 48 -5.58 -6.75 8.03
C ALA A 48 -5.35 -5.24 8.06
N GLN A 49 -6.08 -4.53 8.88
CA GLN A 49 -5.86 -3.10 9.12
C GLN A 49 -5.12 -2.93 10.46
N ALA A 50 -3.82 -2.76 10.37
CA ALA A 50 -2.92 -2.55 11.50
C ALA A 50 -1.84 -1.53 11.12
N HIS A 51 -1.34 -0.78 12.11
CA HIS A 51 -0.32 0.25 11.91
C HIS A 51 1.09 -0.35 11.76
N THR A 52 1.26 -1.26 10.80
CA THR A 52 2.52 -1.94 10.51
C THR A 52 2.68 -2.25 9.03
N GLY A 53 3.91 -2.30 8.55
CA GLY A 53 4.28 -2.90 7.28
C GLY A 53 4.41 -4.43 7.37
N GLY A 54 4.68 -5.09 6.23
CA GLY A 54 4.93 -6.53 6.19
C GLY A 54 3.74 -7.43 6.50
N ARG A 55 2.51 -6.92 6.43
CA ARG A 55 1.28 -7.64 6.78
C ARG A 55 1.09 -8.93 5.99
N GLY A 56 1.48 -8.95 4.71
CA GLY A 56 1.42 -10.14 3.87
C GLY A 56 2.30 -11.28 4.42
N LYS A 57 3.55 -10.99 4.78
CA LYS A 57 4.47 -11.95 5.41
C LYS A 57 3.97 -12.42 6.77
N GLY A 58 3.23 -11.57 7.50
CA GLY A 58 2.61 -11.90 8.79
C GLY A 58 1.27 -12.64 8.70
N GLY A 59 0.82 -13.04 7.50
CA GLY A 59 -0.45 -13.74 7.31
C GLY A 59 -1.69 -12.85 7.34
N GLY A 60 -1.51 -11.53 7.39
CA GLY A 60 -2.60 -10.54 7.43
C GLY A 60 -3.18 -10.17 6.06
N VAL A 61 -2.84 -10.88 4.99
CA VAL A 61 -3.37 -10.66 3.62
C VAL A 61 -3.74 -12.02 3.02
N LYS A 62 -4.99 -12.16 2.60
CA LYS A 62 -5.51 -13.38 1.99
C LYS A 62 -6.33 -13.07 0.75
N LEU A 63 -6.17 -13.87 -0.29
CA LEU A 63 -7.00 -13.85 -1.48
C LEU A 63 -8.27 -14.68 -1.23
N ALA A 64 -9.38 -14.27 -1.82
CA ALA A 64 -10.63 -15.00 -1.81
C ALA A 64 -11.30 -14.86 -3.19
N ASN A 65 -11.83 -15.98 -3.70
CA ASN A 65 -12.50 -16.04 -5.00
C ASN A 65 -14.02 -16.05 -4.87
N THR A 66 -14.51 -16.27 -3.64
CA THR A 66 -15.92 -16.33 -3.31
C THR A 66 -16.22 -15.57 -2.02
N ALA A 67 -17.48 -15.24 -1.80
CA ALA A 67 -17.93 -14.60 -0.57
C ALA A 67 -17.69 -15.48 0.68
N ASP A 68 -17.81 -16.80 0.56
CA ASP A 68 -17.54 -17.73 1.66
C ASP A 68 -16.05 -17.81 1.98
N GLU A 69 -15.19 -17.80 0.98
CA GLU A 69 -13.74 -17.70 1.19
C GLU A 69 -13.37 -16.36 1.84
N ALA A 70 -14.00 -15.25 1.45
CA ALA A 70 -13.78 -13.95 2.07
C ALA A 70 -14.24 -13.92 3.53
N ARG A 71 -15.36 -14.57 3.84
CA ARG A 71 -15.83 -14.79 5.22
C ARG A 71 -14.80 -15.55 6.05
N HIS A 72 -14.31 -16.66 5.51
CA HIS A 72 -13.32 -17.49 6.19
C HIS A 72 -12.01 -16.73 6.43
N ALA A 73 -11.48 -16.08 5.38
CA ALA A 73 -10.27 -15.27 5.47
C ALA A 73 -10.38 -14.14 6.52
N ALA A 74 -11.53 -13.44 6.54
CA ALA A 74 -11.80 -12.43 7.56
C ALA A 74 -11.88 -13.03 8.97
N GLY A 75 -12.47 -14.22 9.12
CA GLY A 75 -12.54 -14.93 10.40
C GLY A 75 -11.18 -15.31 10.97
N GLU A 76 -10.22 -15.63 10.10
CA GLU A 76 -8.86 -15.95 10.51
C GLU A 76 -8.02 -14.71 10.85
N ILE A 77 -8.29 -13.59 10.16
CA ILE A 77 -7.52 -12.33 10.32
C ILE A 77 -8.04 -11.48 11.48
N LEU A 78 -9.36 -11.40 11.66
CA LEU A 78 -9.97 -10.64 12.75
C LEU A 78 -9.61 -11.26 14.11
N GLY A 79 -9.10 -10.44 15.01
CA GLY A 79 -8.68 -10.88 16.36
C GLY A 79 -7.29 -11.52 16.42
N MET A 80 -6.63 -11.78 15.28
CA MET A 80 -5.25 -12.29 15.31
C MET A 80 -4.29 -11.26 15.90
N GLN A 81 -3.19 -11.74 16.49
CA GLN A 81 -2.02 -10.92 16.80
C GLN A 81 -1.09 -10.93 15.58
N LEU A 82 -1.09 -9.83 14.85
CA LEU A 82 -0.30 -9.70 13.63
C LEU A 82 1.16 -9.41 13.98
N VAL A 83 2.01 -10.40 13.80
CA VAL A 83 3.46 -10.30 14.02
C VAL A 83 4.15 -10.00 12.70
N THR A 84 4.90 -8.90 12.67
CA THR A 84 5.75 -8.49 11.53
C THR A 84 7.13 -8.07 12.04
N HIS A 85 8.06 -7.81 11.15
CA HIS A 85 9.38 -7.28 11.53
C HIS A 85 9.32 -5.93 12.27
N GLN A 86 8.21 -5.18 12.11
CA GLN A 86 8.03 -3.86 12.75
C GLN A 86 7.29 -3.92 14.08
N THR A 87 6.56 -5.00 14.38
CA THR A 87 5.73 -5.10 15.61
C THR A 87 6.43 -5.77 16.78
N GLY A 88 7.55 -6.44 16.52
CA GLY A 88 8.16 -7.34 17.50
C GLY A 88 7.29 -8.59 17.77
N ALA A 89 7.74 -9.43 18.70
CA ALA A 89 7.09 -10.71 19.01
C ALA A 89 5.66 -10.59 19.59
N ALA A 90 5.33 -9.47 20.22
CA ALA A 90 4.00 -9.25 20.79
C ALA A 90 2.92 -9.06 19.73
N GLY A 91 3.28 -8.60 18.53
CA GLY A 91 2.35 -8.33 17.46
C GLY A 91 1.43 -7.14 17.74
N LEU A 92 0.47 -6.93 16.84
CA LEU A 92 -0.61 -5.95 16.99
C LEU A 92 -1.97 -6.65 16.78
N PRO A 93 -2.98 -6.36 17.62
CA PRO A 93 -4.31 -6.94 17.45
C PRO A 93 -4.97 -6.35 16.18
N VAL A 94 -5.63 -7.20 15.41
CA VAL A 94 -6.36 -6.82 14.20
C VAL A 94 -7.85 -6.69 14.53
N HIS A 95 -8.38 -5.47 14.46
CA HIS A 95 -9.79 -5.17 14.77
C HIS A 95 -10.68 -4.99 13.53
N SER A 96 -10.07 -4.85 12.36
CA SER A 96 -10.80 -4.69 11.10
C SER A 96 -9.97 -5.18 9.92
N VAL A 97 -10.65 -5.53 8.85
CA VAL A 97 -10.04 -5.87 7.57
C VAL A 97 -10.55 -4.95 6.48
N LEU A 98 -9.70 -4.66 5.49
CA LEU A 98 -10.10 -4.07 4.23
C LEU A 98 -10.37 -5.20 3.24
N VAL A 99 -11.57 -5.24 2.70
CA VAL A 99 -11.96 -6.14 1.60
C VAL A 99 -12.02 -5.31 0.34
N GLU A 100 -11.17 -5.61 -0.63
CA GLU A 100 -11.10 -4.87 -1.89
C GLU A 100 -10.99 -5.79 -3.08
N GLU A 101 -11.36 -5.29 -4.27
CA GLU A 101 -11.29 -6.04 -5.51
C GLU A 101 -9.85 -6.52 -5.78
N GLN A 102 -9.74 -7.74 -6.25
CA GLN A 102 -8.46 -8.29 -6.68
C GLN A 102 -8.11 -7.73 -8.06
N LEU A 103 -6.95 -7.11 -8.15
CA LEU A 103 -6.41 -6.61 -9.42
C LEU A 103 -5.45 -7.62 -10.04
N ASP A 104 -5.41 -7.66 -11.38
CA ASP A 104 -4.37 -8.34 -12.14
C ASP A 104 -3.11 -7.48 -12.14
N ILE A 105 -2.21 -7.75 -11.19
CA ILE A 105 -0.99 -6.97 -11.00
C ILE A 105 0.06 -7.49 -11.98
N VAL A 106 0.40 -6.65 -12.96
CA VAL A 106 1.49 -6.93 -13.91
C VAL A 106 2.84 -6.58 -13.31
N ARG A 107 2.90 -5.48 -12.55
CA ARG A 107 4.13 -5.00 -11.91
C ARG A 107 3.81 -4.13 -10.69
N GLU A 108 4.59 -4.29 -9.65
CA GLU A 108 4.53 -3.45 -8.45
C GLU A 108 5.72 -2.49 -8.42
N LEU A 109 5.45 -1.24 -8.05
CA LEU A 109 6.45 -0.21 -7.84
C LEU A 109 6.34 0.31 -6.41
N TYR A 110 7.44 0.75 -5.87
CA TYR A 110 7.46 1.48 -4.60
C TYR A 110 7.44 2.98 -4.85
N LEU A 111 6.56 3.70 -4.17
CA LEU A 111 6.51 5.16 -4.15
C LEU A 111 6.18 5.65 -2.76
N SER A 112 6.94 6.58 -2.24
CA SER A 112 6.66 7.24 -0.96
C SER A 112 7.04 8.71 -0.96
N VAL A 113 6.43 9.44 -0.02
CA VAL A 113 6.78 10.82 0.31
C VAL A 113 7.24 10.85 1.75
N ALA A 114 8.42 11.40 1.99
CA ALA A 114 9.00 11.55 3.32
C ALA A 114 9.51 12.98 3.52
N ILE A 115 9.94 13.29 4.74
CA ILE A 115 10.71 14.51 5.01
C ILE A 115 12.17 14.11 5.13
N ASP A 116 13.01 14.69 4.26
CA ASP A 116 14.45 14.62 4.43
C ASP A 116 14.86 15.60 5.53
N ASN A 117 15.21 15.08 6.69
CA ASN A 117 15.58 15.90 7.84
C ASN A 117 16.88 16.67 7.63
N SER A 118 17.79 16.18 6.79
CA SER A 118 19.07 16.83 6.49
C SER A 118 18.86 18.04 5.59
N ALA A 119 17.98 17.90 4.59
CA ALA A 119 17.63 18.98 3.66
C ALA A 119 16.49 19.88 4.18
N GLY A 120 15.73 19.44 5.22
CA GLY A 120 14.54 20.10 5.73
C GLY A 120 13.43 20.25 4.68
N LYS A 121 13.29 19.26 3.78
CA LYS A 121 12.40 19.31 2.61
C LYS A 121 11.68 17.99 2.39
N PRO A 122 10.49 18.03 1.78
CA PRO A 122 9.87 16.80 1.28
C PRO A 122 10.76 16.13 0.21
N ILE A 123 10.75 14.81 0.24
CA ILE A 123 11.45 13.97 -0.73
C ILE A 123 10.50 12.90 -1.25
N MET A 124 10.47 12.76 -2.58
CA MET A 124 9.84 11.62 -3.24
C MET A 124 10.87 10.49 -3.36
N ILE A 125 10.46 9.28 -3.01
CA ILE A 125 11.30 8.08 -3.07
C ILE A 125 10.58 7.06 -3.93
N ALA A 126 11.24 6.53 -4.94
CA ALA A 126 10.68 5.52 -5.83
C ALA A 126 11.66 4.37 -6.06
N SER A 127 11.14 3.17 -6.30
CA SER A 127 11.93 1.99 -6.69
C SER A 127 11.11 1.08 -7.59
N ALA A 128 11.80 0.38 -8.50
CA ALA A 128 11.21 -0.71 -9.26
C ALA A 128 10.95 -1.97 -8.40
N ALA A 129 11.50 -2.03 -7.21
CA ALA A 129 11.31 -3.12 -6.26
C ALA A 129 10.05 -2.89 -5.40
N GLY A 130 8.87 -2.96 -6.04
CA GLY A 130 7.59 -2.95 -5.33
C GLY A 130 7.30 -4.28 -4.64
N GLY A 131 6.36 -4.26 -3.68
CA GLY A 131 5.98 -5.46 -2.93
C GLY A 131 7.05 -6.02 -1.98
N MET A 132 8.21 -5.40 -1.94
CA MET A 132 9.35 -5.77 -1.09
C MET A 132 9.47 -4.82 0.12
N ASP A 133 10.29 -5.26 1.08
CA ASP A 133 10.69 -4.42 2.20
C ASP A 133 11.71 -3.39 1.71
N ILE A 134 11.32 -2.12 1.69
CA ILE A 134 12.15 -1.06 1.11
C ILE A 134 13.44 -0.82 1.91
N GLU A 135 13.42 -1.09 3.21
CA GLU A 135 14.58 -1.02 4.07
C GLU A 135 15.63 -2.08 3.66
N GLU A 136 15.16 -3.28 3.30
CA GLU A 136 16.04 -4.35 2.79
C GLU A 136 16.61 -3.99 1.41
N VAL A 137 15.83 -3.34 0.55
CA VAL A 137 16.30 -2.84 -0.74
C VAL A 137 17.36 -1.74 -0.54
N ALA A 138 17.13 -0.84 0.43
CA ALA A 138 18.07 0.23 0.75
C ALA A 138 19.42 -0.28 1.24
N ASP A 139 19.43 -1.39 1.98
CA ASP A 139 20.65 -2.00 2.51
C ASP A 139 21.41 -2.77 1.46
N LYS A 140 20.71 -3.55 0.62
CA LYS A 140 21.35 -4.48 -0.32
C LYS A 140 21.65 -3.86 -1.70
N THR A 141 20.77 -2.97 -2.16
CA THR A 141 20.83 -2.38 -3.50
C THR A 141 20.42 -0.89 -3.45
N PRO A 142 21.19 -0.03 -2.74
CA PRO A 142 20.82 1.39 -2.56
C PRO A 142 20.66 2.16 -3.88
N GLU A 143 21.32 1.70 -4.96
CA GLU A 143 21.20 2.24 -6.31
C GLU A 143 19.82 1.98 -6.95
N ALA A 144 19.03 1.03 -6.43
CA ALA A 144 17.66 0.78 -6.87
C ALA A 144 16.65 1.78 -6.29
N ILE A 145 17.10 2.69 -5.42
CA ILE A 145 16.25 3.69 -4.77
C ILE A 145 16.53 5.06 -5.36
N PHE A 146 15.53 5.58 -6.06
CA PHE A 146 15.56 6.91 -6.67
C PHE A 146 14.95 7.93 -5.72
N ARG A 147 15.61 9.08 -5.60
CA ARG A 147 15.20 10.15 -4.67
C ARG A 147 15.10 11.47 -5.42
N GLN A 148 14.03 12.22 -5.14
CA GLN A 148 13.79 13.52 -5.74
C GLN A 148 13.33 14.51 -4.66
N LEU A 149 14.17 15.48 -4.34
CA LEU A 149 13.80 16.55 -3.39
C LEU A 149 12.72 17.45 -4.00
N VAL A 150 11.74 17.80 -3.19
CA VAL A 150 10.68 18.75 -3.54
C VAL A 150 10.96 20.09 -2.86
N TYR A 151 11.07 21.14 -3.66
CA TYR A 151 11.30 22.47 -3.13
C TYR A 151 9.94 23.13 -2.80
N PRO A 152 9.66 23.49 -1.54
CA PRO A 152 8.32 23.94 -1.12
C PRO A 152 7.76 25.13 -1.91
N HIS A 153 8.63 26.02 -2.38
CA HIS A 153 8.22 27.20 -3.15
C HIS A 153 7.90 26.91 -4.62
N CYS A 154 8.35 25.77 -5.16
CA CYS A 154 8.05 25.37 -6.55
C CYS A 154 7.05 24.19 -6.59
N GLY A 155 6.93 23.45 -5.49
CA GLY A 155 6.20 22.19 -5.45
C GLY A 155 6.91 21.08 -6.24
N PHE A 156 6.22 19.95 -6.37
CA PHE A 156 6.68 18.83 -7.21
C PHE A 156 6.41 19.16 -8.68
N GLN A 157 7.42 19.06 -9.52
CA GLN A 157 7.35 19.49 -10.91
C GLN A 157 7.15 18.28 -11.85
N PRO A 158 6.44 18.42 -12.98
CA PRO A 158 6.19 17.33 -13.92
C PRO A 158 7.45 16.63 -14.43
N PHE A 159 8.57 17.34 -14.57
CA PHE A 159 9.83 16.71 -14.99
C PHE A 159 10.40 15.77 -13.92
N GLN A 160 10.15 16.05 -12.63
CA GLN A 160 10.56 15.20 -11.52
C GLN A 160 9.74 13.89 -11.50
N GLY A 161 8.43 13.98 -11.77
CA GLY A 161 7.57 12.80 -11.95
C GLY A 161 8.05 11.92 -13.11
N ARG A 162 8.34 12.53 -14.26
CA ARG A 162 8.89 11.80 -15.42
C ARG A 162 10.24 11.14 -15.10
N ALA A 163 11.11 11.83 -14.38
CA ALA A 163 12.41 11.28 -13.99
C ALA A 163 12.26 10.05 -13.09
N LEU A 164 11.36 10.09 -12.09
CA LEU A 164 11.08 8.96 -11.21
C LEU A 164 10.41 7.80 -11.97
N ALA A 165 9.42 8.09 -12.81
CA ALA A 165 8.75 7.08 -13.62
C ALA A 165 9.75 6.37 -14.56
N PHE A 166 10.60 7.12 -15.24
CA PHE A 166 11.64 6.56 -16.10
C PHE A 166 12.66 5.74 -15.31
N ALA A 167 13.11 6.23 -14.16
CA ALA A 167 14.06 5.54 -13.30
C ALA A 167 13.51 4.22 -12.74
N THR A 168 12.19 4.12 -12.53
CA THR A 168 11.52 2.86 -12.16
C THR A 168 11.24 1.94 -13.36
N GLY A 169 11.71 2.31 -14.56
CA GLY A 169 11.58 1.53 -15.80
C GLY A 169 10.17 1.58 -16.40
N LEU A 170 9.41 2.64 -16.15
CA LEU A 170 8.22 2.96 -16.91
C LEU A 170 8.62 3.70 -18.19
N ASP A 171 8.11 3.27 -19.32
CA ASP A 171 8.39 3.82 -20.65
C ASP A 171 7.12 3.88 -21.51
N GLY A 172 7.27 4.40 -22.73
CA GLY A 172 6.19 4.47 -23.69
C GLY A 172 4.94 5.15 -23.14
N ASP A 173 3.79 4.49 -23.36
CA ASP A 173 2.47 5.00 -22.99
C ASP A 173 2.23 5.07 -21.47
N LEU A 174 3.06 4.39 -20.67
CA LEU A 174 2.94 4.39 -19.20
C LEU A 174 3.65 5.59 -18.56
N LEU A 175 4.61 6.19 -19.26
CA LEU A 175 5.45 7.24 -18.68
C LEU A 175 4.65 8.50 -18.33
N ARG A 176 3.77 8.93 -19.23
CA ARG A 176 2.99 10.15 -19.04
C ARG A 176 1.97 10.03 -17.89
N PRO A 177 1.10 9.01 -17.86
CA PRO A 177 0.14 8.84 -16.77
C PRO A 177 0.79 8.66 -15.38
N ALA A 178 1.99 8.03 -15.34
CA ALA A 178 2.71 7.82 -14.10
C ALA A 178 3.41 9.09 -13.59
N ALA A 179 3.60 10.10 -14.44
CA ALA A 179 4.30 11.34 -14.11
C ALA A 179 3.35 12.48 -13.70
N GLU A 180 2.06 12.34 -13.95
CA GLU A 180 0.97 13.24 -13.59
C GLU A 180 0.40 12.92 -12.22
#